data_5d105501fea151714c5e23e90cbd9e7f
#
_entry.id   5d105501fea151714c5e23e90cbd9e7f
#
_cell.length_a   1.000
_cell.length_b   1.000
_cell.length_c   1.000
_cell.angle_alpha   90.00
_cell.angle_beta   90.00
_cell.angle_gamma   90.00
#
_symmetry.space_group_name_H-M   'P 1'
#
loop_
_entity.id
_entity.type
_entity.pdbx_description
1 polymer ?
#
loop_
_entity_poly.entity_id
_entity_poly.type
_entity_poly.pdbx_seq_one_letter_code
_entity_poly.pdbx_strand_id
1 'polypeptide(L)'
;MAENVKVAQPYANAFIQMASNKESLDQVISDLISIQATLKSKDLTQALSNPLIPLGGKKDIVKSIFQGKINDNTVNFLLVLCDKGRINCLETITYLGLEMAYKQASVEVAHVITSSDMSDSQQEALVEKLKSMANVKQVKLEITVDKGLIGGFTVQIGSRIIDTSIQGQLRKLASHLGASSSR
;
A
#
# COMPACT_ATOMS: atom_id res chain seq x y z
N MET A 1 9.20 2.08 15.24
CA MET A 1 8.33 2.41 14.09
C MET A 1 7.81 3.84 14.11
N ALA A 2 7.27 4.36 15.21
CA ALA A 2 6.70 5.73 15.27
C ALA A 2 7.70 6.88 14.98
N GLU A 3 8.96 6.71 15.27
CA GLU A 3 9.99 7.73 15.04
C GLU A 3 10.35 7.88 13.56
N ASN A 4 10.35 6.79 12.81
CA ASN A 4 10.59 6.80 11.37
C ASN A 4 9.45 7.46 10.58
N VAL A 5 8.21 7.37 11.07
CA VAL A 5 7.04 7.99 10.42
C VAL A 5 7.14 9.51 10.44
N LYS A 6 7.53 10.12 11.58
CA LYS A 6 7.68 11.58 11.68
C LYS A 6 8.75 12.13 10.75
N VAL A 7 9.83 11.36 10.54
CA VAL A 7 10.91 11.74 9.61
C VAL A 7 10.51 11.49 8.17
N ALA A 8 9.79 10.42 7.88
CA ALA A 8 9.39 10.03 6.52
C ALA A 8 8.29 10.92 5.94
N GLN A 9 7.37 11.42 6.76
CA GLN A 9 6.18 12.16 6.33
C GLN A 9 6.48 13.41 5.49
N PRO A 10 7.42 14.30 5.85
CA PRO A 10 7.76 15.46 5.02
C PRO A 10 8.35 15.08 3.66
N TYR A 11 9.11 13.98 3.59
CA TYR A 11 9.65 13.48 2.33
C TYR A 11 8.57 12.87 1.44
N ALA A 12 7.64 12.09 2.02
CA ALA A 12 6.48 11.56 1.29
C ALA A 12 5.61 12.69 0.75
N ASN A 13 5.32 13.72 1.55
CA ASN A 13 4.59 14.91 1.10
C ASN A 13 5.30 15.62 -0.06
N ALA A 14 6.60 15.88 0.06
CA ALA A 14 7.38 16.54 -0.98
C ALA A 14 7.38 15.73 -2.28
N PHE A 15 7.48 14.40 -2.18
CA PHE A 15 7.45 13.51 -3.33
C PHE A 15 6.12 13.56 -4.08
N ILE A 16 5.00 13.52 -3.35
CA ILE A 16 3.66 13.62 -3.95
C ILE A 16 3.40 15.00 -4.54
N GLN A 17 3.90 16.07 -3.92
CA GLN A 17 3.79 17.44 -4.47
C GLN A 17 4.57 17.62 -5.78
N MET A 18 5.56 16.79 -6.09
CA MET A 18 6.23 16.80 -7.41
C MET A 18 5.28 16.36 -8.54
N ALA A 19 4.22 15.61 -8.23
CA ALA A 19 3.19 15.23 -9.19
C ALA A 19 2.21 16.38 -9.41
N SER A 20 2.46 17.21 -10.44
CA SER A 20 1.64 18.40 -10.72
C SER A 20 0.31 18.10 -11.42
N ASN A 21 0.20 16.95 -12.11
CA ASN A 21 -0.95 16.54 -12.91
C ASN A 21 -1.35 15.10 -12.61
N LYS A 22 -2.57 14.69 -13.03
CA LYS A 22 -3.09 13.34 -12.82
C LYS A 22 -2.20 12.26 -13.46
N GLU A 23 -1.71 12.51 -14.69
CA GLU A 23 -0.81 11.57 -15.39
C GLU A 23 0.52 11.40 -14.64
N SER A 24 1.07 12.49 -14.08
CA SER A 24 2.27 12.42 -13.26
C SER A 24 2.02 11.73 -11.92
N LEU A 25 0.81 11.79 -11.36
CA LEU A 25 0.44 11.08 -10.15
C LEU A 25 0.34 9.56 -10.38
N ASP A 26 -0.28 9.14 -11.48
CA ASP A 26 -0.36 7.72 -11.86
C ASP A 26 1.05 7.14 -12.10
N GLN A 27 1.94 7.91 -12.71
CA GLN A 27 3.35 7.53 -12.87
C GLN A 27 4.07 7.40 -11.53
N VAL A 28 3.86 8.34 -10.63
CA VAL A 28 4.43 8.31 -9.26
C VAL A 28 3.93 7.08 -8.50
N ILE A 29 2.65 6.73 -8.62
CA ILE A 29 2.07 5.53 -8.01
C ILE A 29 2.76 4.28 -8.56
N SER A 30 2.93 4.18 -9.87
CA SER A 30 3.62 3.06 -10.53
C SER A 30 5.06 2.93 -10.06
N ASP A 31 5.79 4.05 -9.97
CA ASP A 31 7.17 4.10 -9.49
C ASP A 31 7.26 3.64 -8.03
N LEU A 32 6.38 4.12 -7.15
CA LEU A 32 6.33 3.73 -5.74
C LEU A 32 6.05 2.24 -5.56
N ILE A 33 5.14 1.66 -6.37
CA ILE A 33 4.85 0.22 -6.36
C ILE A 33 6.11 -0.56 -6.77
N SER A 34 6.81 -0.12 -7.82
CA SER A 34 8.04 -0.75 -8.31
C SER A 34 9.16 -0.70 -7.26
N ILE A 35 9.32 0.44 -6.58
CA ILE A 35 10.26 0.59 -5.47
C ILE A 35 9.89 -0.35 -4.33
N GLN A 36 8.62 -0.40 -3.93
CA GLN A 36 8.15 -1.25 -2.83
C GLN A 36 8.35 -2.75 -3.15
N ALA A 37 8.08 -3.17 -4.39
CA ALA A 37 8.34 -4.54 -4.84
C ALA A 37 9.83 -4.90 -4.73
N THR A 38 10.71 -3.96 -5.10
CA THR A 38 12.17 -4.15 -5.04
C THR A 38 12.68 -4.18 -3.58
N LEU A 39 12.09 -3.37 -2.69
CA LEU A 39 12.45 -3.34 -1.26
C LEU A 39 12.05 -4.61 -0.48
N LYS A 40 11.22 -5.50 -1.04
CA LYS A 40 10.95 -6.83 -0.46
C LYS A 40 12.21 -7.69 -0.39
N SER A 41 13.24 -7.40 -1.19
CA SER A 41 14.56 -8.03 -1.07
C SER A 41 15.24 -7.56 0.21
N LYS A 42 15.52 -8.51 1.11
CA LYS A 42 16.22 -8.24 2.37
C LYS A 42 17.63 -7.71 2.15
N ASP A 43 18.30 -8.17 1.10
CA ASP A 43 19.67 -7.78 0.77
C ASP A 43 19.76 -6.29 0.44
N LEU A 44 18.82 -5.77 -0.34
CA LEU A 44 18.75 -4.35 -0.67
C LEU A 44 18.48 -3.49 0.57
N THR A 45 17.52 -3.89 1.37
CA THR A 45 17.16 -3.15 2.59
C THR A 45 18.33 -3.12 3.58
N GLN A 46 19.05 -4.22 3.73
CA GLN A 46 20.25 -4.32 4.56
C GLN A 46 21.39 -3.45 4.00
N ALA A 47 21.63 -3.47 2.69
CA ALA A 47 22.66 -2.65 2.06
C ALA A 47 22.40 -1.16 2.25
N LEU A 48 21.16 -0.71 2.02
CA LEU A 48 20.79 0.71 2.17
C LEU A 48 20.82 1.18 3.63
N SER A 49 20.52 0.29 4.58
CA SER A 49 20.53 0.59 6.02
C SER A 49 21.93 0.49 6.64
N ASN A 50 22.89 -0.15 5.96
CA ASN A 50 24.22 -0.36 6.50
C ASN A 50 25.00 0.97 6.66
N PRO A 51 25.43 1.34 7.86
CA PRO A 51 26.19 2.57 8.08
C PRO A 51 27.63 2.50 7.54
N LEU A 52 28.17 1.31 7.27
CA LEU A 52 29.51 1.13 6.74
C LEU A 52 29.61 1.45 5.25
N ILE A 53 28.50 1.46 4.52
CA ILE A 53 28.48 1.81 3.10
C ILE A 53 28.47 3.34 2.98
N PRO A 54 29.46 3.94 2.32
CA PRO A 54 29.52 5.39 2.13
C PRO A 54 28.36 5.88 1.25
N LEU A 55 28.01 7.16 1.36
CA LEU A 55 26.89 7.75 0.62
C LEU A 55 27.02 7.57 -0.90
N GLY A 56 28.24 7.65 -1.46
CA GLY A 56 28.50 7.37 -2.86
C GLY A 56 28.10 5.96 -3.27
N GLY A 57 28.53 4.95 -2.51
CA GLY A 57 28.16 3.56 -2.76
C GLY A 57 26.65 3.31 -2.70
N LYS A 58 25.93 3.96 -1.78
CA LYS A 58 24.45 3.89 -1.72
C LYS A 58 23.79 4.51 -2.96
N LYS A 59 24.33 5.62 -3.48
CA LYS A 59 23.87 6.24 -4.72
C LYS A 59 24.10 5.32 -5.93
N ASP A 60 25.25 4.67 -5.99
CA ASP A 60 25.57 3.75 -7.09
C ASP A 60 24.63 2.54 -7.08
N ILE A 61 24.32 2.00 -5.90
CA ILE A 61 23.33 0.94 -5.73
C ILE A 61 21.95 1.40 -6.23
N VAL A 62 21.49 2.59 -5.79
CA VAL A 62 20.20 3.14 -6.21
C VAL A 62 20.16 3.32 -7.74
N LYS A 63 21.19 3.90 -8.34
CA LYS A 63 21.25 4.07 -9.80
C LYS A 63 21.23 2.73 -10.52
N SER A 64 22.06 1.77 -10.13
CA SER A 64 22.15 0.47 -10.80
C SER A 64 20.83 -0.32 -10.78
N ILE A 65 20.00 -0.13 -9.74
CA ILE A 65 18.76 -0.87 -9.58
C ILE A 65 17.59 -0.17 -10.26
N PHE A 66 17.47 1.16 -10.12
CA PHE A 66 16.29 1.92 -10.49
C PHE A 66 16.42 2.73 -11.78
N GLN A 67 17.63 3.07 -12.23
CA GLN A 67 17.83 3.84 -13.45
C GLN A 67 17.29 3.09 -14.67
N GLY A 68 16.43 3.76 -15.44
CA GLY A 68 15.76 3.17 -16.61
C GLY A 68 14.53 2.30 -16.28
N LYS A 69 14.19 2.08 -15.00
CA LYS A 69 13.00 1.32 -14.57
C LYS A 69 11.90 2.21 -14.02
N ILE A 70 12.27 3.34 -13.46
CA ILE A 70 11.37 4.34 -12.90
C ILE A 70 11.69 5.71 -13.49
N ASN A 71 10.82 6.68 -13.28
CA ASN A 71 10.99 8.04 -13.77
C ASN A 71 12.27 8.69 -13.22
N ASP A 72 12.97 9.48 -14.03
CA ASP A 72 14.22 10.16 -13.63
C ASP A 72 14.00 11.11 -12.44
N ASN A 73 12.84 11.74 -12.32
CA ASN A 73 12.52 12.58 -11.17
C ASN A 73 12.45 11.74 -9.88
N THR A 74 11.91 10.53 -9.98
CA THR A 74 11.87 9.58 -8.86
C THR A 74 13.27 9.10 -8.49
N VAL A 75 14.13 8.81 -9.49
CA VAL A 75 15.55 8.47 -9.24
C VAL A 75 16.26 9.63 -8.53
N ASN A 76 16.08 10.87 -9.01
CA ASN A 76 16.68 12.04 -8.39
C ASN A 76 16.21 12.23 -6.94
N PHE A 77 14.92 11.99 -6.65
CA PHE A 77 14.41 11.99 -5.29
C PHE A 77 15.10 10.96 -4.39
N LEU A 78 15.33 9.73 -4.88
CA LEU A 78 16.07 8.71 -4.14
C LEU A 78 17.53 9.12 -3.87
N LEU A 79 18.17 9.78 -4.83
CA LEU A 79 19.53 10.30 -4.65
C LEU A 79 19.58 11.41 -3.58
N VAL A 80 18.58 12.28 -3.53
CA VAL A 80 18.44 13.30 -2.47
C VAL A 80 18.26 12.63 -1.09
N LEU A 81 17.50 11.54 -1.00
CA LEU A 81 17.37 10.77 0.25
C LEU A 81 18.71 10.18 0.69
N CYS A 82 19.56 9.73 -0.26
CA CYS A 82 20.92 9.30 0.05
C CYS A 82 21.76 10.45 0.60
N ASP A 83 21.73 11.64 -0.02
CA ASP A 83 22.47 12.82 0.41
C ASP A 83 22.09 13.30 1.80
N LYS A 84 20.81 13.21 2.14
CA LYS A 84 20.30 13.56 3.47
C LYS A 84 20.49 12.44 4.51
N GLY A 85 21.06 11.28 4.12
CA GLY A 85 21.23 10.13 5.00
C GLY A 85 19.90 9.50 5.46
N ARG A 86 18.82 9.69 4.68
CA ARG A 86 17.46 9.22 5.02
C ARG A 86 16.98 8.04 4.18
N ILE A 87 17.88 7.45 3.40
CA ILE A 87 17.55 6.30 2.55
C ILE A 87 17.13 5.06 3.37
N ASN A 88 17.54 4.95 4.61
CA ASN A 88 17.10 3.91 5.54
C ASN A 88 15.60 3.97 5.87
N CYS A 89 14.95 5.14 5.69
CA CYS A 89 13.52 5.33 5.88
C CYS A 89 12.72 5.11 4.58
N LEU A 90 13.37 4.65 3.49
CA LEU A 90 12.74 4.55 2.17
C LEU A 90 11.46 3.70 2.18
N GLU A 91 11.46 2.57 2.88
CA GLU A 91 10.28 1.71 3.03
C GLU A 91 9.09 2.47 3.63
N THR A 92 9.32 3.24 4.70
CA THR A 92 8.28 4.05 5.34
C THR A 92 7.83 5.20 4.43
N ILE A 93 8.78 5.83 3.71
CA ILE A 93 8.48 6.93 2.78
C ILE A 93 7.61 6.43 1.63
N THR A 94 7.94 5.27 1.03
CA THR A 94 7.16 4.68 -0.06
C THR A 94 5.76 4.26 0.39
N TYR A 95 5.63 3.71 1.60
CA TYR A 95 4.33 3.35 2.15
C TYR A 95 3.44 4.59 2.34
N LEU A 96 3.94 5.61 3.04
CA LEU A 96 3.20 6.86 3.24
C LEU A 96 2.91 7.60 1.93
N GLY A 97 3.88 7.59 1.00
CA GLY A 97 3.70 8.18 -0.32
C GLY A 97 2.56 7.52 -1.10
N LEU A 98 2.48 6.19 -1.11
CA LEU A 98 1.38 5.46 -1.74
C LEU A 98 0.02 5.79 -1.11
N GLU A 99 -0.06 5.80 0.22
CA GLU A 99 -1.29 6.15 0.93
C GLU A 99 -1.78 7.56 0.55
N MET A 100 -0.85 8.53 0.52
CA MET A 100 -1.17 9.91 0.13
C MET A 100 -1.54 10.03 -1.35
N ALA A 101 -0.83 9.34 -2.25
CA ALA A 101 -1.10 9.34 -3.67
C ALA A 101 -2.49 8.79 -3.97
N TYR A 102 -2.88 7.67 -3.36
CA TYR A 102 -4.22 7.11 -3.51
C TYR A 102 -5.30 8.06 -2.99
N LYS A 103 -5.08 8.68 -1.84
CA LYS A 103 -6.00 9.66 -1.29
C LYS A 103 -6.16 10.88 -2.23
N GLN A 104 -5.08 11.36 -2.81
CA GLN A 104 -5.11 12.48 -3.76
C GLN A 104 -5.76 12.10 -5.10
N ALA A 105 -5.53 10.85 -5.57
CA ALA A 105 -6.18 10.32 -6.77
C ALA A 105 -7.66 9.98 -6.57
N SER A 106 -8.20 10.14 -5.35
CA SER A 106 -9.53 9.66 -4.97
C SER A 106 -9.70 8.16 -5.19
N VAL A 107 -8.61 7.41 -5.00
CA VAL A 107 -8.58 5.94 -5.00
C VAL A 107 -8.66 5.45 -3.56
N GLU A 108 -9.69 4.70 -3.26
CA GLU A 108 -9.81 4.05 -1.94
C GLU A 108 -9.19 2.64 -2.01
N VAL A 109 -8.41 2.31 -1.01
CA VAL A 109 -7.88 0.96 -0.85
C VAL A 109 -8.88 0.13 -0.06
N ALA A 110 -9.32 -0.99 -0.65
CA ALA A 110 -10.19 -1.95 0.01
C ALA A 110 -9.37 -3.18 0.40
N HIS A 111 -9.20 -3.41 1.69
CA HIS A 111 -8.58 -4.63 2.21
C HIS A 111 -9.61 -5.75 2.24
N VAL A 112 -9.37 -6.79 1.47
CA VAL A 112 -10.25 -7.95 1.34
C VAL A 112 -9.59 -9.15 1.97
N ILE A 113 -10.24 -9.76 2.97
CA ILE A 113 -9.83 -11.04 3.52
C ILE A 113 -10.81 -12.09 3.03
N THR A 114 -10.31 -13.10 2.33
CA THR A 114 -11.12 -14.15 1.70
C THR A 114 -10.62 -15.54 2.11
N SER A 115 -11.51 -16.52 2.08
CA SER A 115 -11.17 -17.93 2.38
C SER A 115 -10.41 -18.63 1.24
N SER A 116 -10.50 -18.12 0.00
CA SER A 116 -9.87 -18.67 -1.21
C SER A 116 -9.56 -17.55 -2.18
N ASP A 117 -8.71 -17.85 -3.18
CA ASP A 117 -8.41 -16.90 -4.24
C ASP A 117 -9.67 -16.50 -5.00
N MET A 118 -9.77 -15.22 -5.33
CA MET A 118 -10.86 -14.66 -6.11
C MET A 118 -10.49 -14.63 -7.60
N SER A 119 -11.43 -15.05 -8.47
CA SER A 119 -11.26 -14.90 -9.91
C SER A 119 -11.29 -13.42 -10.33
N ASP A 120 -10.70 -13.09 -11.47
CA ASP A 120 -10.67 -11.72 -11.99
C ASP A 120 -12.09 -11.13 -12.13
N SER A 121 -13.05 -11.92 -12.60
CA SER A 121 -14.45 -11.52 -12.71
C SER A 121 -15.10 -11.20 -11.35
N GLN A 122 -14.74 -11.94 -10.29
CA GLN A 122 -15.22 -11.67 -8.94
C GLN A 122 -14.60 -10.40 -8.38
N GLN A 123 -13.31 -10.16 -8.65
CA GLN A 123 -12.62 -8.94 -8.24
C GLN A 123 -13.24 -7.71 -8.92
N GLU A 124 -13.50 -7.77 -10.22
CA GLU A 124 -14.15 -6.69 -10.96
C GLU A 124 -15.56 -6.38 -10.42
N ALA A 125 -16.38 -7.40 -10.21
CA ALA A 125 -17.72 -7.23 -9.64
C ALA A 125 -17.67 -6.61 -8.22
N LEU A 126 -16.68 -7.00 -7.42
CA LEU A 126 -16.47 -6.43 -6.09
C LEU A 126 -16.06 -4.96 -6.18
N VAL A 127 -15.13 -4.60 -7.07
CA VAL A 127 -14.70 -3.23 -7.32
C VAL A 127 -15.89 -2.33 -7.69
N GLU A 128 -16.73 -2.76 -8.64
CA GLU A 128 -17.92 -1.99 -9.07
C GLU A 128 -18.89 -1.76 -7.91
N LYS A 129 -19.14 -2.78 -7.10
CA LYS A 129 -20.01 -2.69 -5.94
C LYS A 129 -19.42 -1.75 -4.86
N LEU A 130 -18.11 -1.82 -4.63
CA LEU A 130 -17.44 -0.95 -3.67
C LEU A 130 -17.39 0.50 -4.13
N LYS A 131 -17.17 0.77 -5.43
CA LYS A 131 -17.24 2.13 -6.01
C LYS A 131 -18.59 2.77 -5.74
N SER A 132 -19.69 2.04 -5.99
CA SER A 132 -21.05 2.55 -5.77
C SER A 132 -21.34 2.80 -4.28
N MET A 133 -20.85 1.94 -3.39
CA MET A 133 -21.09 2.05 -1.94
C MET A 133 -20.26 3.13 -1.26
N ALA A 134 -19.01 3.31 -1.68
CA ALA A 134 -18.09 4.29 -1.10
C ALA A 134 -18.17 5.66 -1.80
N ASN A 135 -18.89 5.74 -2.94
CA ASN A 135 -18.99 6.95 -3.79
C ASN A 135 -17.60 7.49 -4.22
N VAL A 136 -16.70 6.57 -4.59
CA VAL A 136 -15.35 6.88 -5.01
C VAL A 136 -15.14 6.54 -6.48
N LYS A 137 -14.21 7.24 -7.15
CA LYS A 137 -13.95 7.04 -8.57
C LYS A 137 -13.24 5.73 -8.87
N GLN A 138 -12.34 5.32 -8.00
CA GLN A 138 -11.55 4.10 -8.15
C GLN A 138 -11.38 3.40 -6.82
N VAL A 139 -11.35 2.07 -6.86
CA VAL A 139 -11.07 1.20 -5.70
C VAL A 139 -9.94 0.27 -6.09
N LYS A 140 -8.91 0.20 -5.25
CA LYS A 140 -7.84 -0.79 -5.36
C LYS A 140 -8.09 -1.88 -4.33
N LEU A 141 -8.12 -3.15 -4.79
CA LEU A 141 -8.23 -4.29 -3.90
C LEU A 141 -6.84 -4.72 -3.41
N GLU A 142 -6.72 -4.91 -2.10
CA GLU A 142 -5.62 -5.64 -1.47
C GLU A 142 -6.19 -6.92 -0.88
N ILE A 143 -5.95 -8.05 -1.56
CA ILE A 143 -6.55 -9.34 -1.21
C ILE A 143 -5.56 -10.13 -0.36
N THR A 144 -6.04 -10.60 0.79
CA THR A 144 -5.33 -11.51 1.67
C THR A 144 -6.15 -12.80 1.83
N VAL A 145 -5.55 -13.94 1.55
CA VAL A 145 -6.21 -15.22 1.74
C VAL A 145 -5.97 -15.72 3.16
N ASP A 146 -7.04 -15.89 3.93
CA ASP A 146 -7.03 -16.47 5.27
C ASP A 146 -7.80 -17.78 5.29
N LYS A 147 -7.08 -18.90 5.38
CA LYS A 147 -7.65 -20.25 5.45
C LYS A 147 -8.44 -20.52 6.75
N GLY A 148 -8.33 -19.66 7.76
CA GLY A 148 -9.15 -19.72 8.97
C GLY A 148 -10.60 -19.30 8.76
N LEU A 149 -10.89 -18.60 7.64
CA LEU A 149 -12.27 -18.32 7.24
C LEU A 149 -12.92 -19.56 6.64
N ILE A 150 -14.05 -19.99 7.21
CA ILE A 150 -14.82 -21.16 6.73
C ILE A 150 -15.37 -20.89 5.32
N GLY A 151 -15.65 -19.62 4.96
CA GLY A 151 -16.13 -19.21 3.65
C GLY A 151 -16.60 -17.75 3.64
N GLY A 152 -16.75 -17.20 2.42
CA GLY A 152 -17.07 -15.80 2.21
C GLY A 152 -15.86 -14.89 2.29
N PHE A 153 -16.11 -13.60 2.49
CA PHE A 153 -15.04 -12.58 2.58
C PHE A 153 -15.45 -11.43 3.50
N THR A 154 -14.46 -10.75 4.01
CA THR A 154 -14.61 -9.48 4.75
C THR A 154 -13.89 -8.39 3.98
N VAL A 155 -14.53 -7.23 3.80
CA VAL A 155 -13.95 -6.07 3.12
C VAL A 155 -13.92 -4.90 4.10
N GLN A 156 -12.76 -4.29 4.23
CA GLN A 156 -12.60 -3.01 4.90
C GLN A 156 -12.24 -1.94 3.87
N ILE A 157 -13.07 -0.90 3.78
CA ILE A 157 -12.84 0.26 2.92
C ILE A 157 -12.98 1.53 3.77
N GLY A 158 -11.87 2.27 3.93
CA GLY A 158 -11.82 3.38 4.87
C GLY A 158 -12.20 2.93 6.29
N SER A 159 -13.22 3.55 6.88
CA SER A 159 -13.76 3.21 8.21
C SER A 159 -14.90 2.17 8.18
N ARG A 160 -15.32 1.70 7.01
CA ARG A 160 -16.43 0.75 6.86
C ARG A 160 -15.90 -0.67 6.75
N ILE A 161 -16.53 -1.58 7.50
CA ILE A 161 -16.27 -3.02 7.43
C ILE A 161 -17.55 -3.71 6.95
N ILE A 162 -17.42 -4.50 5.90
CA ILE A 162 -18.49 -5.31 5.32
C ILE A 162 -18.10 -6.77 5.51
N ASP A 163 -18.78 -7.45 6.41
CA ASP A 163 -18.55 -8.87 6.71
C ASP A 163 -19.66 -9.71 6.05
N THR A 164 -19.28 -10.46 5.01
CA THR A 164 -20.11 -11.43 4.30
C THR A 164 -19.66 -12.85 4.57
N SER A 165 -18.76 -13.04 5.55
CA SER A 165 -18.30 -14.38 5.95
C SER A 165 -19.44 -15.22 6.53
N ILE A 166 -19.35 -16.54 6.35
CA ILE A 166 -20.32 -17.48 6.95
C ILE A 166 -20.36 -17.31 8.47
N GLN A 167 -19.22 -17.10 9.10
CA GLN A 167 -19.10 -16.83 10.52
C GLN A 167 -19.86 -15.55 10.95
N GLY A 168 -19.71 -14.47 10.17
CA GLY A 168 -20.43 -13.22 10.41
C GLY A 168 -21.93 -13.35 10.27
N GLN A 169 -22.39 -14.11 9.25
CA GLN A 169 -23.81 -14.39 9.03
C GLN A 169 -24.39 -15.25 10.16
N LEU A 170 -23.70 -16.30 10.60
CA LEU A 170 -24.12 -17.12 11.74
C LEU A 170 -24.20 -16.32 13.04
N ARG A 171 -23.22 -15.42 13.29
CA ARG A 171 -23.26 -14.51 14.45
C ARG A 171 -24.47 -13.60 14.42
N LYS A 172 -24.80 -13.02 13.26
CA LYS A 172 -25.99 -12.18 13.08
C LYS A 172 -27.28 -12.98 13.33
N LEU A 173 -27.38 -14.21 12.83
CA LEU A 173 -28.52 -15.08 13.09
C LEU A 173 -28.65 -15.44 14.56
N ALA A 174 -27.55 -15.81 15.22
CA ALA A 174 -27.53 -16.11 16.65
C ALA A 174 -28.01 -14.92 17.50
N SER A 175 -27.57 -13.69 17.16
CA SER A 175 -28.01 -12.48 17.85
C SER A 175 -29.51 -12.20 17.65
N HIS A 176 -30.06 -12.47 16.45
CA HIS A 176 -31.49 -12.32 16.17
C HIS A 176 -32.35 -13.37 16.90
N LEU A 177 -31.81 -14.55 17.15
CA LEU A 177 -32.50 -15.62 17.87
C LEU A 177 -32.34 -15.52 19.41
N GLY A 178 -31.75 -14.45 19.91
CA GLY A 178 -31.58 -14.23 21.34
C GLY A 178 -30.55 -15.11 22.02
N ALA A 179 -29.70 -15.82 21.24
CA ALA A 179 -28.56 -16.55 21.77
C ALA A 179 -27.47 -15.54 22.15
N SER A 180 -27.45 -15.12 23.43
CA SER A 180 -26.28 -14.42 23.97
C SER A 180 -25.08 -15.36 23.86
N SER A 181 -24.12 -15.03 23.00
CA SER A 181 -22.86 -15.76 22.92
C SER A 181 -22.11 -15.59 24.24
N SER A 182 -22.22 -16.56 25.13
CA SER A 182 -21.27 -16.73 26.24
C SER A 182 -19.92 -17.03 25.60
N ARG A 183 -18.99 -16.11 25.80
CA ARG A 183 -17.52 -16.12 25.67
C ARG A 183 -16.88 -17.06 24.66
#